data_6aaa8655ab287972d86485bb6bf9e92e
#
_entry.id   6aaa8655ab287972d86485bb6bf9e92e
#
_cell.length_a   1.000
_cell.length_b   1.000
_cell.length_c   1.000
_cell.angle_alpha   90.00
_cell.angle_beta   90.00
_cell.angle_gamma   90.00
#
_symmetry.space_group_name_H-M   'P 1'
#
loop_
_entity.id
_entity.type
_entity.pdbx_description
1 polymer ?
#
loop_
_entity_poly.entity_id
_entity_poly.type
_entity_poly.pdbx_seq_one_letter_code
_entity_poly.pdbx_strand_id
1 'polypeptide(L)'
;TNVVPDKVTLRLDRRMIPEEVPEAVEAELVALVEGAIRAYPAARASVKRILLARPLTPLAGSEKLSAALTRRATEVFGVEVGVKGVPLYTDARHYSDAGIPIVLYGAGPRTITEANAHRADERLPLDDLRKATKVMALALADLLG
;
A
#
# COMPACT_ATOMS: atom_id res chain seq x y z
N THR A 1 8.11 -39.44 15.95
CA THR A 1 9.54 -39.18 15.68
C THR A 1 9.83 -37.74 16.07
N ASN A 2 10.58 -37.55 17.17
CA ASN A 2 10.99 -36.23 17.62
C ASN A 2 12.28 -35.88 16.88
N VAL A 3 12.19 -35.25 15.73
CA VAL A 3 13.34 -34.73 14.99
C VAL A 3 13.42 -33.24 15.28
N VAL A 4 14.52 -32.79 15.84
CA VAL A 4 14.83 -31.37 15.96
C VAL A 4 15.27 -30.89 14.56
N PRO A 5 14.63 -29.86 14.00
CA PRO A 5 15.02 -29.36 12.69
C PRO A 5 16.43 -28.75 12.74
N ASP A 6 17.27 -29.11 11.79
CA ASP A 6 18.59 -28.55 11.61
C ASP A 6 18.58 -27.19 10.90
N LYS A 7 17.47 -26.89 10.19
CA LYS A 7 17.28 -25.65 9.46
C LYS A 7 15.83 -25.16 9.56
N VAL A 8 15.69 -23.87 9.84
CA VAL A 8 14.40 -23.16 9.81
C VAL A 8 14.51 -21.99 8.83
N THR A 9 13.50 -21.82 8.00
CA THR A 9 13.41 -20.66 7.09
C THR A 9 12.19 -19.83 7.44
N LEU A 10 12.41 -18.54 7.72
CA LEU A 10 11.36 -17.55 7.97
C LEU A 10 11.30 -16.60 6.78
N ARG A 11 10.10 -16.31 6.31
CA ARG A 11 9.85 -15.26 5.33
C ARG A 11 9.09 -14.13 6.01
N LEU A 12 9.59 -12.90 5.86
CA LEU A 12 9.00 -11.70 6.41
C LEU A 12 8.57 -10.76 5.28
N ASP A 13 7.42 -10.15 5.42
CA ASP A 13 6.96 -9.02 4.60
C ASP A 13 6.83 -7.80 5.53
N ARG A 14 7.73 -6.84 5.38
CA ARG A 14 7.75 -5.58 6.14
C ARG A 14 7.26 -4.46 5.24
N ARG A 15 6.07 -3.95 5.52
CA ARG A 15 5.52 -2.76 4.85
C ARG A 15 6.18 -1.52 5.40
N MET A 16 6.43 -0.56 4.51
CA MET A 16 7.05 0.73 4.84
C MET A 16 6.10 1.88 4.54
N ILE A 17 6.26 2.97 5.28
CA ILE A 17 5.57 4.23 5.02
C ILE A 17 6.50 5.18 4.24
N PRO A 18 5.97 6.24 3.59
CA PRO A 18 6.78 7.15 2.77
C PRO A 18 7.94 7.82 3.50
N GLU A 19 7.83 8.00 4.81
CA GLU A 19 8.83 8.64 5.66
C GLU A 19 10.00 7.73 6.05
N GLU A 20 9.88 6.43 5.81
CA GLU A 20 10.93 5.46 6.11
C GLU A 20 11.93 5.36 4.94
N VAL A 21 13.21 5.23 5.30
CA VAL A 21 14.30 4.96 4.35
C VAL A 21 14.46 3.44 4.23
N PRO A 22 14.18 2.85 3.06
CA PRO A 22 14.16 1.39 2.89
C PRO A 22 15.46 0.69 3.32
N GLU A 23 16.59 1.31 3.03
CA GLU A 23 17.92 0.80 3.36
C GLU A 23 18.16 0.78 4.88
N ALA A 24 17.63 1.78 5.61
CA ALA A 24 17.70 1.82 7.07
C ALA A 24 16.81 0.74 7.70
N VAL A 25 15.58 0.58 7.19
CA VAL A 25 14.66 -0.46 7.66
C VAL A 25 15.24 -1.87 7.46
N GLU A 26 15.89 -2.11 6.33
CA GLU A 26 16.58 -3.38 6.08
C GLU A 26 17.74 -3.59 7.07
N ALA A 27 18.57 -2.57 7.29
CA ALA A 27 19.68 -2.65 8.23
C ALA A 27 19.21 -2.93 9.66
N GLU A 28 18.15 -2.30 10.10
CA GLU A 28 17.52 -2.57 11.39
C GLU A 28 17.03 -4.01 11.52
N LEU A 29 16.38 -4.54 10.48
CA LEU A 29 15.91 -5.92 10.45
C LEU A 29 17.07 -6.91 10.52
N VAL A 30 18.14 -6.67 9.76
CA VAL A 30 19.35 -7.50 9.81
C VAL A 30 19.96 -7.47 11.20
N ALA A 31 20.14 -6.28 11.79
CA ALA A 31 20.68 -6.11 13.13
C ALA A 31 19.85 -6.83 14.21
N LEU A 32 18.52 -6.81 14.07
CA LEU A 32 17.62 -7.54 14.98
C LEU A 32 17.84 -9.04 14.91
N VAL A 33 17.96 -9.61 13.70
CA VAL A 33 18.21 -11.03 13.50
C VAL A 33 19.58 -11.42 14.06
N GLU A 34 20.61 -10.66 13.77
CA GLU A 34 21.96 -10.89 14.28
C GLU A 34 22.02 -10.78 15.80
N GLY A 35 21.30 -9.81 16.37
CA GLY A 35 21.17 -9.65 17.83
C GLY A 35 20.55 -10.87 18.50
N ALA A 36 19.48 -11.39 17.91
CA ALA A 36 18.79 -12.57 18.42
C ALA A 36 19.68 -13.83 18.38
N ILE A 37 20.47 -14.01 17.32
CA ILE A 37 21.33 -15.17 17.14
C ILE A 37 22.53 -15.16 18.10
N ARG A 38 23.00 -14.00 18.53
CA ARG A 38 24.15 -13.91 19.48
C ARG A 38 23.94 -14.68 20.77
N ALA A 39 22.68 -14.84 21.21
CA ALA A 39 22.35 -15.64 22.39
C ALA A 39 22.53 -17.16 22.18
N TYR A 40 22.76 -17.61 20.95
CA TYR A 40 22.82 -19.01 20.56
C TYR A 40 24.09 -19.32 19.78
N PRO A 41 25.26 -19.56 20.43
CA PRO A 41 26.58 -19.69 19.76
C PRO A 41 26.67 -20.81 18.71
N ALA A 42 25.83 -21.83 18.82
CA ALA A 42 25.75 -22.93 17.86
C ALA A 42 24.84 -22.62 16.65
N ALA A 43 24.04 -21.58 16.72
CA ALA A 43 23.14 -21.20 15.63
C ALA A 43 23.84 -20.24 14.64
N ARG A 44 23.42 -20.33 13.39
CA ARG A 44 23.84 -19.40 12.33
C ARG A 44 22.61 -18.89 11.61
N ALA A 45 22.58 -17.60 11.28
CA ALA A 45 21.55 -17.00 10.47
C ALA A 45 22.13 -16.37 9.21
N SER A 46 21.34 -16.36 8.15
CA SER A 46 21.60 -15.57 6.96
C SER A 46 20.32 -14.85 6.56
N VAL A 47 20.42 -13.57 6.28
CA VAL A 47 19.31 -12.76 5.78
C VAL A 47 19.49 -12.56 4.28
N LYS A 48 18.43 -12.83 3.52
CA LYS A 48 18.41 -12.63 2.08
C LYS A 48 17.20 -11.78 1.69
N ARG A 49 17.45 -10.62 1.10
CA ARG A 49 16.41 -9.81 0.48
C ARG A 49 15.81 -10.56 -0.70
N ILE A 50 14.49 -10.71 -0.73
CA ILE A 50 13.74 -11.27 -1.86
C ILE A 50 13.28 -10.13 -2.76
N LEU A 51 12.73 -9.07 -2.16
CA LEU A 51 12.18 -7.91 -2.86
C LEU A 51 12.38 -6.67 -1.99
N LEU A 52 12.70 -5.55 -2.62
CA LEU A 52 12.59 -4.23 -2.02
C LEU A 52 11.54 -3.44 -2.81
N ALA A 53 10.37 -3.28 -2.20
CA ALA A 53 9.30 -2.45 -2.74
C ALA A 53 9.25 -1.14 -1.96
N ARG A 54 9.54 -0.04 -2.64
CA ARG A 54 9.47 1.30 -2.04
C ARG A 54 8.02 1.69 -1.78
N PRO A 55 7.72 2.45 -0.74
CA PRO A 55 6.39 3.00 -0.52
C PRO A 55 6.01 3.99 -1.63
N LEU A 56 4.72 4.16 -1.86
CA LEU A 56 4.22 5.20 -2.76
C LEU A 56 4.41 6.58 -2.10
N THR A 57 5.25 7.40 -2.68
CA THR A 57 5.49 8.77 -2.22
C THR A 57 4.72 9.76 -3.10
N PRO A 58 3.90 10.65 -2.54
CA PRO A 58 3.25 11.70 -3.30
C PRO A 58 4.27 12.62 -3.98
N LEU A 59 4.02 12.94 -5.24
CA LEU A 59 4.84 13.88 -6.02
C LEU A 59 4.12 15.22 -6.21
N ALA A 60 4.87 16.27 -6.50
CA ALA A 60 4.31 17.55 -6.92
C ALA A 60 3.36 17.36 -8.12
N GLY A 61 2.15 17.89 -8.02
CA GLY A 61 1.06 17.67 -8.99
C GLY A 61 0.03 16.65 -8.57
N SER A 62 0.33 15.76 -7.60
CA SER A 62 -0.66 14.86 -7.01
C SER A 62 -1.79 15.64 -6.29
N GLU A 63 -1.51 16.84 -5.81
CA GLU A 63 -2.48 17.73 -5.15
C GLU A 63 -3.61 18.14 -6.09
N LYS A 64 -3.30 18.41 -7.37
CA LYS A 64 -4.31 18.77 -8.37
C LYS A 64 -5.25 17.59 -8.64
N LEU A 65 -4.68 16.39 -8.75
CA LEU A 65 -5.46 15.17 -8.96
C LEU A 65 -6.35 14.86 -7.76
N SER A 66 -5.79 14.91 -6.55
CA SER A 66 -6.55 14.67 -5.33
C SER A 66 -7.63 15.71 -5.09
N ALA A 67 -7.36 17.00 -5.35
CA ALA A 67 -8.34 18.07 -5.21
C ALA A 67 -9.53 17.91 -6.18
N ALA A 68 -9.28 17.55 -7.44
CA ALA A 68 -10.35 17.28 -8.39
C ALA A 68 -11.22 16.09 -7.95
N LEU A 69 -10.58 14.99 -7.55
CA LEU A 69 -11.28 13.79 -7.09
C LEU A 69 -12.07 14.01 -5.80
N THR A 70 -11.48 14.62 -4.77
CA THR A 70 -12.16 14.85 -3.49
C THR A 70 -13.33 15.80 -3.63
N ARG A 71 -13.20 16.87 -4.43
CA ARG A 71 -14.31 17.78 -4.73
C ARG A 71 -15.47 17.02 -5.37
N ARG A 72 -15.23 16.28 -6.44
CA ARG A 72 -16.27 15.54 -7.15
C ARG A 72 -16.83 14.37 -6.34
N ALA A 73 -16.00 13.72 -5.54
CA ALA A 73 -16.46 12.68 -4.62
C ALA A 73 -17.40 13.27 -3.56
N THR A 74 -17.04 14.40 -2.94
CA THR A 74 -17.88 15.10 -1.96
C THR A 74 -19.24 15.47 -2.56
N GLU A 75 -19.27 16.03 -3.79
CA GLU A 75 -20.51 16.34 -4.50
C GLU A 75 -21.40 15.12 -4.76
N VAL A 76 -20.80 14.03 -5.26
CA VAL A 76 -21.54 12.84 -5.70
C VAL A 76 -22.02 12.00 -4.52
N PHE A 77 -21.19 11.87 -3.48
CA PHE A 77 -21.54 11.09 -2.29
C PHE A 77 -22.35 11.87 -1.26
N GLY A 78 -22.35 13.21 -1.31
CA GLY A 78 -23.06 14.07 -0.37
C GLY A 78 -22.44 14.07 1.04
N VAL A 79 -21.19 13.63 1.17
CA VAL A 79 -20.41 13.62 2.41
C VAL A 79 -19.00 14.08 2.10
N GLU A 80 -18.34 14.71 3.06
CA GLU A 80 -16.95 15.12 2.89
C GLU A 80 -16.04 13.91 2.63
N VAL A 81 -15.26 14.00 1.56
CA VAL A 81 -14.27 12.97 1.17
C VAL A 81 -12.88 13.57 1.21
N GLY A 82 -12.05 13.03 2.08
CA GLY A 82 -10.64 13.44 2.22
C GLY A 82 -9.66 12.48 1.57
N VAL A 83 -8.37 12.83 1.65
CA VAL A 83 -7.25 11.99 1.22
C VAL A 83 -6.64 11.31 2.43
N LYS A 84 -6.30 10.04 2.30
CA LYS A 84 -5.60 9.29 3.35
C LYS A 84 -4.64 8.26 2.76
N GLY A 85 -3.60 7.91 3.50
CA GLY A 85 -2.77 6.75 3.22
C GLY A 85 -3.52 5.44 3.48
N VAL A 86 -3.21 4.41 2.70
CA VAL A 86 -3.73 3.07 2.90
C VAL A 86 -2.58 2.07 2.97
N PRO A 87 -2.64 1.06 3.86
CA PRO A 87 -1.57 0.08 4.04
C PRO A 87 -1.63 -1.02 2.96
N LEU A 88 -1.83 -0.62 1.71
CA LEU A 88 -1.96 -1.52 0.58
C LEU A 88 -0.76 -1.36 -0.36
N TYR A 89 -0.31 -2.49 -0.90
CA TYR A 89 0.67 -2.51 -1.97
C TYR A 89 -0.01 -2.24 -3.31
N THR A 90 0.59 -1.38 -4.12
CA THR A 90 0.03 -1.02 -5.43
C THR A 90 1.13 -0.73 -6.45
N ASP A 91 0.86 -1.01 -7.71
CA ASP A 91 1.75 -0.69 -8.83
C ASP A 91 1.84 0.83 -9.11
N ALA A 92 1.02 1.65 -8.47
CA ALA A 92 1.12 3.12 -8.53
C ALA A 92 2.50 3.63 -8.14
N ARG A 93 3.24 2.91 -7.28
CA ARG A 93 4.63 3.23 -6.93
C ARG A 93 5.56 3.31 -8.15
N HIS A 94 5.33 2.52 -9.19
CA HIS A 94 6.14 2.55 -10.41
C HIS A 94 5.95 3.85 -11.20
N TYR A 95 4.75 4.43 -11.17
CA TYR A 95 4.50 5.75 -11.76
C TYR A 95 5.18 6.84 -10.95
N SER A 96 5.07 6.78 -9.61
CA SER A 96 5.78 7.70 -8.73
C SER A 96 7.29 7.62 -8.92
N ASP A 97 7.86 6.41 -8.99
CA ASP A 97 9.30 6.19 -9.24
C ASP A 97 9.75 6.75 -10.61
N ALA A 98 8.84 6.78 -11.59
CA ALA A 98 9.05 7.39 -12.90
C ALA A 98 8.81 8.92 -12.93
N GLY A 99 8.53 9.53 -11.79
CA GLY A 99 8.27 10.98 -11.68
C GLY A 99 6.87 11.40 -12.15
N ILE A 100 5.93 10.47 -12.28
CA ILE A 100 4.56 10.73 -12.73
C ILE A 100 3.66 10.89 -11.50
N PRO A 101 3.04 12.08 -11.30
CA PRO A 101 2.08 12.28 -10.23
C PRO A 101 0.92 11.32 -10.33
N ILE A 102 0.57 10.67 -9.23
CA ILE A 102 -0.47 9.66 -9.19
C ILE A 102 -1.24 9.72 -7.88
N VAL A 103 -2.51 9.40 -7.93
CA VAL A 103 -3.37 9.16 -6.77
C VAL A 103 -4.17 7.89 -6.99
N LEU A 104 -4.56 7.25 -5.90
CA LEU A 104 -5.42 6.07 -5.94
C LEU A 104 -6.86 6.51 -5.70
N TYR A 105 -7.75 6.09 -6.57
CA TYR A 105 -9.18 6.26 -6.42
C TYR A 105 -9.90 5.04 -7.01
N GLY A 106 -10.98 4.61 -6.36
CA GLY A 106 -11.76 3.49 -6.85
C GLY A 106 -13.10 3.38 -6.15
N ALA A 107 -13.96 2.53 -6.71
CA ALA A 107 -15.16 2.11 -6.04
C ALA A 107 -14.80 1.09 -4.98
N GLY A 108 -15.52 1.10 -3.88
CA GLY A 108 -15.36 0.06 -2.88
C GLY A 108 -16.05 0.36 -1.58
N PRO A 109 -16.17 -0.68 -0.77
CA PRO A 109 -16.62 -0.54 0.60
C PRO A 109 -15.71 0.39 1.40
N ARG A 110 -16.26 0.94 2.47
CA ARG A 110 -15.56 1.93 3.31
C ARG A 110 -14.41 1.34 4.11
N THR A 111 -14.39 0.03 4.28
CA THR A 111 -13.36 -0.68 5.04
C THR A 111 -12.85 -1.90 4.30
N ILE A 112 -11.60 -2.28 4.56
CA ILE A 112 -10.97 -3.50 4.02
C ILE A 112 -11.75 -4.75 4.47
N THR A 113 -12.24 -4.76 5.70
CA THR A 113 -13.02 -5.88 6.24
C THR A 113 -14.36 -6.04 5.51
N GLU A 114 -15.03 -4.93 5.21
CA GLU A 114 -16.30 -4.94 4.48
C GLU A 114 -16.13 -5.39 3.03
N ALA A 115 -15.02 -5.01 2.39
CA ALA A 115 -14.67 -5.42 1.04
C ALA A 115 -14.44 -6.94 0.94
N ASN A 116 -13.94 -7.54 2.00
CA ASN A 116 -13.51 -8.92 2.04
C ASN A 116 -12.51 -9.29 0.93
N ALA A 117 -11.62 -8.34 0.62
CA ALA A 117 -10.69 -8.40 -0.50
C ALA A 117 -9.82 -9.66 -0.48
N HIS A 118 -9.50 -10.20 -1.65
CA HIS A 118 -8.73 -11.43 -1.86
C HIS A 118 -9.39 -12.71 -1.33
N ARG A 119 -10.71 -12.72 -1.14
CA ARG A 119 -11.49 -13.89 -0.70
C ARG A 119 -12.56 -14.24 -1.73
N ALA A 120 -13.12 -15.44 -1.60
CA ALA A 120 -14.12 -15.96 -2.55
C ALA A 120 -15.41 -15.10 -2.63
N ASP A 121 -15.73 -14.41 -1.55
CA ASP A 121 -16.89 -13.54 -1.40
C ASP A 121 -16.52 -12.06 -1.36
N GLU A 122 -15.45 -11.66 -2.01
CA GLU A 122 -15.11 -10.26 -2.26
C GLU A 122 -16.27 -9.55 -2.95
N ARG A 123 -16.62 -8.37 -2.45
CA ARG A 123 -17.84 -7.69 -2.87
C ARG A 123 -17.65 -6.18 -3.02
N LEU A 124 -18.45 -5.64 -3.92
CA LEU A 124 -18.52 -4.22 -4.21
C LEU A 124 -20.01 -3.81 -4.31
N PRO A 125 -20.48 -2.82 -3.52
CA PRO A 125 -21.80 -2.27 -3.68
C PRO A 125 -21.95 -1.60 -5.05
N LEU A 126 -23.00 -1.95 -5.80
CA LEU A 126 -23.21 -1.41 -7.15
C LEU A 126 -23.48 0.10 -7.15
N ASP A 127 -24.07 0.65 -6.09
CA ASP A 127 -24.26 2.08 -5.96
C ASP A 127 -22.92 2.81 -5.81
N ASP A 128 -21.98 2.25 -5.04
CA ASP A 128 -20.64 2.81 -4.92
C ASP A 128 -19.88 2.76 -6.25
N LEU A 129 -20.04 1.68 -7.03
CA LEU A 129 -19.48 1.60 -8.37
C LEU A 129 -20.01 2.70 -9.29
N ARG A 130 -21.33 2.92 -9.31
CA ARG A 130 -21.97 3.98 -10.11
C ARG A 130 -21.47 5.37 -9.71
N LYS A 131 -21.44 5.65 -8.41
CA LYS A 131 -20.95 6.91 -7.86
C LYS A 131 -19.47 7.14 -8.19
N ALA A 132 -18.62 6.14 -7.98
CA ALA A 132 -17.20 6.24 -8.30
C ALA A 132 -16.94 6.47 -9.80
N THR A 133 -17.72 5.82 -10.67
CA THR A 133 -17.65 6.05 -12.13
C THR A 133 -18.03 7.49 -12.47
N LYS A 134 -19.09 8.02 -11.86
CA LYS A 134 -19.51 9.42 -12.05
C LYS A 134 -18.44 10.40 -11.56
N VAL A 135 -17.85 10.16 -10.38
CA VAL A 135 -16.77 10.98 -9.85
C VAL A 135 -15.57 11.00 -10.82
N MET A 136 -15.16 9.84 -11.33
CA MET A 136 -14.05 9.74 -12.26
C MET A 136 -14.33 10.53 -13.54
N ALA A 137 -15.52 10.38 -14.14
CA ALA A 137 -15.89 11.10 -15.35
C ALA A 137 -15.87 12.63 -15.14
N LEU A 138 -16.42 13.11 -14.02
CA LEU A 138 -16.44 14.53 -13.70
C LEU A 138 -15.03 15.07 -13.40
N ALA A 139 -14.21 14.32 -12.66
CA ALA A 139 -12.84 14.72 -12.37
C ALA A 139 -11.97 14.77 -13.64
N LEU A 140 -12.13 13.83 -14.56
CA LEU A 140 -11.46 13.86 -15.87
C LEU A 140 -11.89 15.08 -16.69
N ALA A 141 -13.18 15.41 -16.73
CA ALA A 141 -13.66 16.61 -17.41
C ALA A 141 -13.03 17.88 -16.83
N ASP A 142 -12.89 17.98 -15.52
CA ASP A 142 -12.25 19.14 -14.85
C ASP A 142 -10.74 19.24 -15.13
N LEU A 143 -10.07 18.12 -15.35
CA LEU A 143 -8.61 18.09 -15.54
C LEU A 143 -8.21 18.27 -17.00
N LEU A 144 -9.07 17.90 -17.95
CA LEU A 144 -8.79 17.89 -19.39
C LEU A 144 -9.48 19.03 -20.15
N GLY A 145 -10.50 19.64 -19.58
CA GLY A 145 -11.34 20.67 -20.21
C GLY A 145 -11.00 22.04 -19.87
#